data_ca1ac06d2cc0bbffb07d9272e527c6d7
#
_entry.id   ca1ac06d2cc0bbffb07d9272e527c6d7
#
_cell.length_a   1.000
_cell.length_b   1.000
_cell.length_c   1.000
_cell.angle_alpha   90.00
_cell.angle_beta   90.00
_cell.angle_gamma   90.00
#
_symmetry.space_group_name_H-M   'P 1'
#
loop_
_entity.id
_entity.type
_entity.pdbx_description
1 polymer ?
#
loop_
_entity_poly.entity_id
_entity_poly.type
_entity_poly.pdbx_seq_one_letter_code
_entity_poly.pdbx_strand_id
1 'polypeptide(L)'
;MARVVICGVARTPIGKFRGSLSNLSAVELGIRSVKELLNRCNIDASSGIIDEVLFGQVLQAGAGQAPARQVALGAGLPNTIAATTINKVCGSSLKAVMMAANSIKAGEYKAIIAGGMESMTNAPKFEKRNGGEKEMVPTMVHDGLWDVYNDVHMGNTGEIVANECKIS
;
A
#
# COMPACT_ATOMS: atom_id res chain seq x y z
N MET A 1 -1.29 8.35 -29.23
CA MET A 1 -1.43 8.12 -27.77
C MET A 1 -0.06 8.20 -27.13
N ALA A 2 0.06 8.89 -25.99
CA ALA A 2 1.32 8.96 -25.27
C ALA A 2 1.73 7.54 -24.79
N ARG A 3 3.01 7.22 -24.94
CA ARG A 3 3.58 5.96 -24.44
C ARG A 3 3.89 6.15 -22.96
N VAL A 4 3.24 5.37 -22.09
CA VAL A 4 3.55 5.34 -20.65
C VAL A 4 4.71 4.38 -20.41
N VAL A 5 5.70 4.80 -19.64
CA VAL A 5 6.87 4.02 -19.30
C VAL A 5 7.12 4.04 -17.79
N ILE A 6 7.83 3.04 -17.28
CA ILE A 6 8.33 2.99 -15.91
C ILE A 6 9.78 3.50 -15.94
N CYS A 7 10.04 4.62 -15.28
CA CYS A 7 11.37 5.27 -15.28
C CYS A 7 12.27 4.78 -14.13
N GLY A 8 11.70 4.28 -13.05
CA GLY A 8 12.45 3.82 -11.89
C GLY A 8 11.63 2.94 -10.96
N VAL A 9 12.34 2.17 -10.16
CA VAL A 9 11.74 1.29 -9.14
C VAL A 9 12.59 1.30 -7.87
N ALA A 10 11.92 1.24 -6.73
CA ALA A 10 12.55 1.02 -5.44
C ALA A 10 11.62 0.23 -4.52
N ARG A 11 12.19 -0.59 -3.67
CA ARG A 11 11.45 -1.44 -2.74
C ARG A 11 12.27 -1.71 -1.49
N THR A 12 11.61 -1.71 -0.33
CA THR A 12 12.18 -2.26 0.90
C THR A 12 12.23 -3.80 0.84
N PRO A 13 13.03 -4.47 1.64
CA PRO A 13 12.90 -5.91 1.86
C PRO A 13 11.47 -6.24 2.34
N ILE A 14 11.02 -7.48 2.10
CA ILE A 14 9.81 -8.01 2.74
C ILE A 14 10.22 -8.51 4.12
N GLY A 15 9.72 -7.84 5.17
CA GLY A 15 9.98 -8.23 6.54
C GLY A 15 9.10 -9.41 6.98
N LYS A 16 9.66 -10.28 7.81
CA LYS A 16 8.88 -11.28 8.53
C LYS A 16 7.94 -10.58 9.53
N PHE A 17 6.76 -11.14 9.75
CA PHE A 17 5.85 -10.69 10.79
C PHE A 17 6.56 -10.66 12.16
N ARG A 18 6.49 -9.51 12.85
CA ARG A 18 7.24 -9.21 14.08
C ARG A 18 8.76 -9.35 13.95
N GLY A 19 9.30 -9.20 12.73
CA GLY A 19 10.72 -9.30 12.42
C GLY A 19 11.44 -7.95 12.43
N SER A 20 12.53 -7.87 11.67
CA SER A 20 13.48 -6.74 11.68
C SER A 20 12.87 -5.38 11.27
N LEU A 21 11.75 -5.36 10.57
CA LEU A 21 11.05 -4.15 10.16
C LEU A 21 9.88 -3.78 11.10
N SER A 22 9.69 -4.48 12.21
CA SER A 22 8.55 -4.28 13.13
C SER A 22 8.50 -2.89 13.78
N ASN A 23 9.63 -2.20 13.86
CA ASN A 23 9.69 -0.84 14.40
C ASN A 23 9.30 0.26 13.39
N LEU A 24 8.98 -0.12 12.15
CA LEU A 24 8.60 0.81 11.10
C LEU A 24 7.11 0.67 10.79
N SER A 25 6.41 1.79 10.81
CA SER A 25 5.03 1.88 10.32
C SER A 25 4.97 1.68 8.80
N ALA A 26 3.76 1.41 8.27
CA ALA A 26 3.56 1.34 6.83
C ALA A 26 4.00 2.64 6.13
N VAL A 27 3.66 3.79 6.71
CA VAL A 27 4.04 5.11 6.17
C VAL A 27 5.56 5.28 6.13
N GLU A 28 6.28 4.91 7.18
CA GLU A 28 7.76 5.00 7.20
C GLU A 28 8.42 4.09 6.17
N LEU A 29 7.88 2.90 5.93
CA LEU A 29 8.32 2.02 4.85
C LEU A 29 8.08 2.66 3.48
N GLY A 30 6.90 3.26 3.28
CA GLY A 30 6.57 4.02 2.08
C GLY A 30 7.51 5.20 1.84
N ILE A 31 7.79 6.01 2.88
CA ILE A 31 8.72 7.15 2.81
C ILE A 31 10.11 6.68 2.37
N ARG A 32 10.62 5.60 2.94
CA ARG A 32 11.94 5.05 2.58
C ARG A 32 12.00 4.62 1.13
N SER A 33 10.96 3.94 0.63
CA SER A 33 10.90 3.51 -0.77
C SER A 33 10.82 4.68 -1.74
N VAL A 34 10.04 5.72 -1.43
CA VAL A 34 9.93 6.91 -2.29
C VAL A 34 11.22 7.73 -2.28
N LYS A 35 11.84 7.93 -1.11
CA LYS A 35 13.15 8.62 -1.05
C LYS A 35 14.21 7.92 -1.90
N GLU A 36 14.29 6.59 -1.79
CA GLU A 36 15.24 5.81 -2.59
C GLU A 36 14.90 5.85 -4.08
N LEU A 37 13.61 5.84 -4.46
CA LEU A 37 13.19 5.99 -5.85
C LEU A 37 13.65 7.33 -6.43
N LEU A 38 13.41 8.44 -5.73
CA LEU A 38 13.82 9.77 -6.15
C LEU A 38 15.35 9.87 -6.29
N ASN A 39 16.08 9.31 -5.33
CA ASN A 39 17.54 9.24 -5.35
C ASN A 39 18.04 8.47 -6.60
N ARG A 40 17.53 7.27 -6.87
CA ARG A 40 17.91 6.46 -8.04
C ARG A 40 17.62 7.13 -9.37
N CYS A 41 16.53 7.87 -9.42
CA CYS A 41 16.13 8.60 -10.63
C CYS A 41 16.82 9.96 -10.75
N ASN A 42 17.65 10.37 -9.78
CA ASN A 42 18.27 11.69 -9.69
C ASN A 42 17.24 12.83 -9.79
N ILE A 43 16.10 12.66 -9.09
CA ILE A 43 15.01 13.65 -9.05
C ILE A 43 15.07 14.37 -7.70
N ASP A 44 15.21 15.69 -7.74
CA ASP A 44 15.00 16.52 -6.57
C ASP A 44 13.51 16.51 -6.20
N ALA A 45 13.21 16.12 -4.96
CA ALA A 45 11.84 16.05 -4.46
C ALA A 45 11.09 17.39 -4.58
N SER A 46 11.80 18.52 -4.44
CA SER A 46 11.23 19.87 -4.53
C SER A 46 11.03 20.38 -5.96
N SER A 47 11.50 19.65 -6.97
CA SER A 47 11.52 20.10 -8.37
C SER A 47 10.14 20.31 -9.01
N GLY A 48 9.09 19.77 -8.42
CA GLY A 48 7.74 19.82 -9.00
C GLY A 48 7.54 18.93 -10.24
N ILE A 49 8.49 18.02 -10.52
CA ILE A 49 8.38 17.07 -11.64
C ILE A 49 7.28 16.04 -11.39
N ILE A 50 7.08 15.64 -10.14
CA ILE A 50 6.08 14.65 -9.76
C ILE A 50 4.73 15.35 -9.56
N ASP A 51 3.72 14.90 -10.28
CA ASP A 51 2.37 15.48 -10.27
C ASP A 51 1.50 14.86 -9.15
N GLU A 52 1.62 13.55 -8.91
CA GLU A 52 0.78 12.82 -7.96
C GLU A 52 1.51 11.64 -7.33
N VAL A 53 1.08 11.24 -6.13
CA VAL A 53 1.47 10.00 -5.45
C VAL A 53 0.24 9.12 -5.25
N LEU A 54 0.24 7.92 -5.82
CA LEU A 54 -0.81 6.91 -5.68
C LEU A 54 -0.26 5.71 -4.90
N PHE A 55 -0.70 5.53 -3.66
CA PHE A 55 -0.18 4.46 -2.80
C PHE A 55 -1.29 3.55 -2.28
N GLY A 56 -1.10 2.25 -2.48
CA GLY A 56 -1.96 1.21 -1.91
C GLY A 56 -1.65 0.95 -0.45
N GLN A 57 -2.70 0.84 0.36
CA GLN A 57 -2.62 0.35 1.74
C GLN A 57 -3.96 -0.29 2.11
N VAL A 58 -3.94 -1.48 2.68
CA VAL A 58 -5.14 -2.21 3.12
C VAL A 58 -5.49 -1.86 4.56
N LEU A 59 -4.54 -1.99 5.47
CA LEU A 59 -4.74 -1.84 6.91
C LEU A 59 -4.47 -0.40 7.34
N GLN A 60 -5.45 0.47 7.07
CA GLN A 60 -5.30 1.91 7.29
C GLN A 60 -5.68 2.38 8.69
N ALA A 61 -6.33 1.52 9.49
CA ALA A 61 -6.69 1.86 10.86
C ALA A 61 -5.45 2.24 11.68
N GLY A 62 -5.50 3.38 12.36
CA GLY A 62 -4.36 3.90 13.14
C GLY A 62 -3.19 4.48 12.33
N ALA A 63 -3.22 4.46 10.99
CA ALA A 63 -2.15 5.02 10.17
C ALA A 63 -2.20 6.57 10.05
N GLY A 64 -3.23 7.18 10.58
CA GLY A 64 -3.48 8.63 10.47
C GLY A 64 -4.19 9.01 9.17
N GLN A 65 -4.35 10.31 8.95
CA GLN A 65 -5.02 10.82 7.77
C GLN A 65 -4.19 10.61 6.50
N ALA A 66 -4.85 10.18 5.42
CA ALA A 66 -4.30 10.13 4.08
C ALA A 66 -2.86 9.56 4.03
N PRO A 67 -2.64 8.26 4.31
CA PRO A 67 -1.32 7.68 4.41
C PRO A 67 -0.41 7.93 3.19
N ALA A 68 -0.94 7.91 1.96
CA ALA A 68 -0.18 8.28 0.77
C ALA A 68 0.35 9.73 0.82
N ARG A 69 -0.43 10.64 1.39
CA ARG A 69 0.02 12.02 1.58
C ARG A 69 1.13 12.13 2.62
N GLN A 70 1.03 11.36 3.69
CA GLN A 70 2.12 11.30 4.69
C GLN A 70 3.42 10.79 4.05
N VAL A 71 3.32 9.79 3.16
CA VAL A 71 4.48 9.30 2.38
C VAL A 71 5.04 10.40 1.49
N ALA A 72 4.20 11.09 0.73
CA ALA A 72 4.64 12.15 -0.18
C ALA A 72 5.41 13.25 0.57
N LEU A 73 4.83 13.80 1.63
CA LEU A 73 5.44 14.88 2.42
C LEU A 73 6.68 14.38 3.18
N GLY A 74 6.63 13.19 3.76
CA GLY A 74 7.75 12.57 4.45
C GLY A 74 8.93 12.24 3.54
N ALA A 75 8.67 12.04 2.24
CA ALA A 75 9.70 11.86 1.22
C ALA A 75 10.33 13.18 0.74
N GLY A 76 9.75 14.32 1.12
CA GLY A 76 10.25 15.66 0.76
C GLY A 76 9.55 16.28 -0.44
N LEU A 77 8.49 15.65 -0.97
CA LEU A 77 7.70 16.25 -2.05
C LEU A 77 6.96 17.52 -1.55
N PRO A 78 6.68 18.49 -2.42
CA PRO A 78 6.08 19.75 -2.01
C PRO A 78 4.65 19.57 -1.45
N ASN A 79 4.21 20.50 -0.61
CA ASN A 79 2.88 20.44 0.00
C ASN A 79 1.72 20.62 -0.99
N THR A 80 2.01 21.02 -2.22
CA THR A 80 1.05 21.14 -3.32
C THR A 80 0.79 19.82 -4.03
N ILE A 81 1.60 18.76 -3.76
CA ILE A 81 1.47 17.46 -4.42
C ILE A 81 0.10 16.84 -4.15
N ALA A 82 -0.53 16.29 -5.17
CA ALA A 82 -1.70 15.43 -5.01
C ALA A 82 -1.27 14.06 -4.46
N ALA A 83 -2.09 13.47 -3.57
CA ALA A 83 -1.78 12.14 -3.06
C ALA A 83 -3.07 11.38 -2.71
N THR A 84 -3.18 10.14 -3.18
CA THR A 84 -4.36 9.30 -2.99
C THR A 84 -3.97 7.94 -2.42
N THR A 85 -4.63 7.53 -1.33
CA THR A 85 -4.49 6.19 -0.77
C THR A 85 -5.57 5.29 -1.36
N ILE A 86 -5.16 4.11 -1.84
CA ILE A 86 -6.02 3.17 -2.56
C ILE A 86 -6.11 1.86 -1.78
N ASN A 87 -7.32 1.35 -1.62
CA ASN A 87 -7.55 0.01 -1.11
C ASN A 87 -8.30 -0.84 -2.15
N LYS A 88 -7.62 -1.86 -2.65
CA LYS A 88 -8.15 -2.96 -3.45
C LYS A 88 -7.58 -4.28 -2.93
N VAL A 89 -7.55 -4.45 -1.63
CA VAL A 89 -6.93 -5.58 -0.92
C VAL A 89 -5.53 -5.85 -1.48
N CYS A 90 -5.15 -7.09 -1.74
CA CYS A 90 -3.81 -7.47 -2.24
C CYS A 90 -3.44 -6.82 -3.59
N GLY A 91 -4.43 -6.35 -4.35
CA GLY A 91 -4.26 -5.67 -5.64
C GLY A 91 -4.07 -4.16 -5.56
N SER A 92 -3.97 -3.56 -4.37
CA SER A 92 -3.97 -2.09 -4.17
C SER A 92 -2.84 -1.40 -4.92
N SER A 93 -1.60 -1.87 -4.76
CA SER A 93 -0.43 -1.27 -5.40
C SER A 93 -0.46 -1.42 -6.92
N LEU A 94 -0.89 -2.59 -7.43
CA LEU A 94 -1.05 -2.78 -8.87
C LEU A 94 -2.15 -1.87 -9.42
N LYS A 95 -3.25 -1.68 -8.67
CA LYS A 95 -4.30 -0.73 -9.04
C LYS A 95 -3.78 0.70 -9.09
N ALA A 96 -2.91 1.10 -8.16
CA ALA A 96 -2.24 2.40 -8.20
C ALA A 96 -1.44 2.60 -9.50
N VAL A 97 -0.67 1.60 -9.93
CA VAL A 97 0.08 1.64 -11.21
C VAL A 97 -0.86 1.74 -12.40
N MET A 98 -1.98 1.00 -12.41
CA MET A 98 -2.97 1.08 -13.49
C MET A 98 -3.64 2.45 -13.55
N MET A 99 -3.95 3.07 -12.41
CA MET A 99 -4.54 4.42 -12.34
C MET A 99 -3.54 5.45 -12.85
N ALA A 100 -2.28 5.40 -12.39
CA ALA A 100 -1.22 6.28 -12.88
C ALA A 100 -1.07 6.21 -14.40
N ALA A 101 -1.04 4.99 -14.96
CA ALA A 101 -0.94 4.81 -16.40
C ALA A 101 -2.16 5.39 -17.16
N ASN A 102 -3.34 5.31 -16.60
CA ASN A 102 -4.55 5.87 -17.21
C ASN A 102 -4.56 7.40 -17.14
N SER A 103 -4.20 8.02 -16.02
CA SER A 103 -4.12 9.48 -15.89
C SER A 103 -3.06 10.07 -16.83
N ILE A 104 -1.91 9.42 -17.00
CA ILE A 104 -0.90 9.84 -17.97
C ILE A 104 -1.42 9.70 -19.41
N LYS A 105 -2.11 8.61 -19.75
CA LYS A 105 -2.72 8.44 -21.10
C LYS A 105 -3.81 9.46 -21.38
N ALA A 106 -4.58 9.85 -20.35
CA ALA A 106 -5.61 10.89 -20.44
C ALA A 106 -5.02 12.30 -20.56
N GLY A 107 -3.73 12.46 -20.30
CA GLY A 107 -3.05 13.76 -20.35
C GLY A 107 -3.26 14.63 -19.12
N GLU A 108 -3.79 14.06 -18.04
CA GLU A 108 -3.99 14.77 -16.76
C GLU A 108 -2.65 15.06 -16.08
N TYR A 109 -1.73 14.10 -16.11
CA TYR A 109 -0.42 14.14 -15.46
C TYR A 109 0.69 13.64 -16.40
N LYS A 110 1.92 13.96 -16.04
CA LYS A 110 3.13 13.58 -16.80
C LYS A 110 3.98 12.57 -16.04
N ALA A 111 4.09 12.73 -14.71
CA ALA A 111 4.90 11.86 -13.87
C ALA A 111 4.20 11.57 -12.53
N ILE A 112 3.99 10.30 -12.25
CA ILE A 112 3.28 9.83 -11.05
C ILE A 112 4.14 8.80 -10.33
N ILE A 113 4.23 8.90 -9.01
CA ILE A 113 4.77 7.83 -8.17
C ILE A 113 3.62 6.91 -7.77
N ALA A 114 3.67 5.66 -8.22
CA ALA A 114 2.68 4.65 -7.92
C ALA A 114 3.29 3.47 -7.18
N GLY A 115 2.67 3.03 -6.11
CA GLY A 115 3.19 1.93 -5.30
C GLY A 115 2.25 1.53 -4.18
N GLY A 116 2.82 1.08 -3.08
CA GLY A 116 2.08 0.75 -1.88
C GLY A 116 2.98 0.43 -0.71
N MET A 117 2.36 0.28 0.43
CA MET A 117 2.99 0.04 1.72
C MET A 117 2.08 -0.78 2.60
N GLU A 118 2.64 -1.57 3.48
CA GLU A 118 1.89 -2.28 4.51
C GLU A 118 2.79 -2.64 5.68
N SER A 119 2.25 -2.60 6.89
CA SER A 119 2.88 -3.11 8.10
C SER A 119 1.87 -3.95 8.87
N MET A 120 1.80 -5.23 8.56
CA MET A 120 0.85 -6.15 9.22
C MET A 120 1.15 -6.30 10.71
N THR A 121 2.43 -6.17 11.09
CA THR A 121 2.87 -6.20 12.49
C THR A 121 2.28 -5.06 13.32
N ASN A 122 2.16 -3.87 12.72
CA ASN A 122 1.68 -2.66 13.39
C ASN A 122 0.19 -2.38 13.16
N ALA A 123 -0.51 -3.28 12.47
CA ALA A 123 -1.96 -3.17 12.31
C ALA A 123 -2.66 -3.32 13.66
N PRO A 124 -3.57 -2.40 14.03
CA PRO A 124 -4.22 -2.42 15.33
C PRO A 124 -5.26 -3.53 15.45
N LYS A 125 -5.75 -3.73 16.65
CA LYS A 125 -6.99 -4.46 16.93
C LYS A 125 -8.11 -3.46 17.17
N PHE A 126 -9.33 -3.84 16.82
CA PHE A 126 -10.52 -3.08 17.19
C PHE A 126 -11.42 -3.91 18.13
N GLU A 127 -12.21 -3.21 18.94
CA GLU A 127 -13.21 -3.83 19.81
C GLU A 127 -14.49 -4.07 19.01
N LYS A 128 -14.84 -5.33 18.83
CA LYS A 128 -16.13 -5.75 18.28
C LYS A 128 -17.10 -6.01 19.43
N ARG A 129 -18.30 -5.47 19.35
CA ARG A 129 -19.36 -5.67 20.35
C ARG A 129 -20.45 -6.57 19.78
N ASN A 130 -20.61 -7.76 20.36
CA ASN A 130 -21.66 -8.72 20.02
C ASN A 130 -22.51 -8.99 21.26
N GLY A 131 -23.75 -8.50 21.28
CA GLY A 131 -24.70 -8.82 22.37
C GLY A 131 -24.23 -8.42 23.78
N GLY A 132 -23.34 -7.44 23.92
CA GLY A 132 -22.78 -7.00 25.20
C GLY A 132 -21.39 -7.54 25.51
N GLU A 133 -20.94 -8.59 24.84
CA GLU A 133 -19.57 -9.09 24.94
C GLU A 133 -18.62 -8.27 24.06
N LYS A 134 -17.40 -8.10 24.57
CA LYS A 134 -16.34 -7.35 23.91
C LYS A 134 -15.26 -8.31 23.44
N GLU A 135 -14.95 -8.26 22.16
CA GLU A 135 -13.88 -9.04 21.54
C GLU A 135 -12.86 -8.14 20.86
N MET A 136 -11.57 -8.38 21.09
CA MET A 136 -10.47 -7.67 20.41
C MET A 136 -10.07 -8.40 19.13
N VAL A 137 -10.51 -7.88 17.99
CA VAL A 137 -10.33 -8.48 16.67
C VAL A 137 -9.15 -7.82 15.95
N PRO A 138 -8.15 -8.59 15.46
CA PRO A 138 -7.06 -8.04 14.67
C PRO A 138 -7.55 -7.55 13.29
N THR A 139 -7.33 -6.27 12.95
CA THR A 139 -7.65 -5.74 11.62
C THR A 139 -6.90 -6.47 10.52
N MET A 140 -5.67 -6.93 10.78
CA MET A 140 -4.88 -7.73 9.85
C MET A 140 -5.66 -8.96 9.35
N VAL A 141 -6.33 -9.66 10.24
CA VAL A 141 -7.13 -10.84 9.88
C VAL A 141 -8.48 -10.41 9.30
N HIS A 142 -9.23 -9.59 10.04
CA HIS A 142 -10.60 -9.23 9.71
C HIS A 142 -10.73 -8.47 8.39
N ASP A 143 -9.87 -7.47 8.17
CA ASP A 143 -9.98 -6.58 7.02
C ASP A 143 -9.04 -6.98 5.86
N GLY A 144 -8.01 -7.78 6.13
CA GLY A 144 -6.99 -8.12 5.14
C GLY A 144 -6.96 -9.58 4.69
N LEU A 145 -7.28 -10.53 5.59
CA LEU A 145 -7.06 -11.96 5.36
C LEU A 145 -8.32 -12.82 5.48
N TRP A 146 -9.47 -12.23 5.75
CA TRP A 146 -10.72 -12.97 5.88
C TRP A 146 -11.59 -12.83 4.62
N ASP A 147 -11.96 -13.96 4.02
CA ASP A 147 -12.98 -14.00 2.97
C ASP A 147 -14.37 -13.90 3.61
N VAL A 148 -14.98 -12.75 3.47
CA VAL A 148 -16.31 -12.45 4.06
C VAL A 148 -17.46 -13.17 3.34
N TYR A 149 -17.22 -13.71 2.17
CA TYR A 149 -18.25 -14.39 1.36
C TYR A 149 -18.34 -15.88 1.70
N ASN A 150 -17.18 -16.52 1.93
CA ASN A 150 -17.08 -17.94 2.23
C ASN A 150 -16.73 -18.21 3.68
N ASP A 151 -16.59 -17.17 4.51
CA ASP A 151 -16.26 -17.25 5.95
C ASP A 151 -15.01 -18.06 6.24
N VAL A 152 -13.92 -17.79 5.50
CA VAL A 152 -12.68 -18.56 5.56
C VAL A 152 -11.44 -17.65 5.51
N HIS A 153 -10.39 -18.05 6.20
CA HIS A 153 -9.09 -17.34 6.14
C HIS A 153 -8.40 -17.60 4.81
N MET A 154 -7.74 -16.57 4.23
CA MET A 154 -7.02 -16.67 2.94
C MET A 154 -5.94 -17.76 2.91
N GLY A 155 -5.33 -18.07 4.06
CA GLY A 155 -4.42 -19.23 4.16
C GLY A 155 -5.11 -20.55 3.81
N ASN A 156 -6.33 -20.76 4.32
CA ASN A 156 -7.11 -21.96 4.00
C ASN A 156 -7.53 -22.00 2.53
N THR A 157 -7.78 -20.84 1.90
CA THR A 157 -8.05 -20.77 0.46
C THR A 157 -6.86 -21.27 -0.34
N GLY A 158 -5.63 -20.98 0.08
CA GLY A 158 -4.41 -21.52 -0.52
C GLY A 158 -4.36 -23.05 -0.45
N GLU A 159 -4.67 -23.64 0.71
CA GLU A 159 -4.72 -25.10 0.90
C GLU A 159 -5.84 -25.74 0.04
N ILE A 160 -7.01 -25.12 -0.05
CA ILE A 160 -8.11 -25.58 -0.90
C ILE A 160 -7.65 -25.65 -2.36
N VAL A 161 -7.05 -24.58 -2.87
CA VAL A 161 -6.54 -24.54 -4.26
C VAL A 161 -5.45 -25.56 -4.48
N ALA A 162 -4.51 -25.71 -3.53
CA ALA A 162 -3.45 -26.73 -3.64
C ALA A 162 -4.04 -28.14 -3.75
N ASN A 163 -5.04 -28.46 -2.93
CA ASN A 163 -5.70 -29.77 -2.94
C ASN A 163 -6.51 -30.00 -4.24
N GLU A 164 -7.33 -29.03 -4.64
CA GLU A 164 -8.19 -29.16 -5.83
C GLU A 164 -7.37 -29.20 -7.12
N CYS A 165 -6.33 -28.38 -7.21
CA CYS A 165 -5.44 -28.34 -8.38
C CYS A 165 -4.27 -29.34 -8.32
N LYS A 166 -4.19 -30.13 -7.25
CA LYS A 166 -3.10 -31.12 -7.04
C LYS A 166 -1.70 -30.52 -7.15
N ILE A 167 -1.53 -29.35 -6.55
CA ILE A 167 -0.24 -28.65 -6.47
C ILE A 167 0.50 -29.17 -5.24
N SER A 168 1.76 -29.62 -5.43
CA SER A 168 2.64 -30.11 -4.37
C SER A 168 3.51 -29.00 -3.79
#